data_b573b51a2a04bbaa874bc97129077036
#
_entry.id   b573b51a2a04bbaa874bc97129077036
#
_cell.length_a   1.000
_cell.length_b   1.000
_cell.length_c   1.000
_cell.angle_alpha   90.00
_cell.angle_beta   90.00
_cell.angle_gamma   90.00
#
_symmetry.space_group_name_H-M   'P 1'
#
loop_
_entity.id
_entity.type
_entity.pdbx_description
1 polymer ?
#
loop_
_entity_poly.entity_id
_entity_poly.type
_entity_poly.pdbx_seq_one_letter_code
_entity_poly.pdbx_strand_id
1 'polypeptide(L)'
;MRKCHDHERLAFNRRTNHEYRECDESYLSVLLSGTPAQVKPLIPSAENGLFSRQLFYFMPPIDEWMDQFDSESEDYGLRFATWGTQWKQVLDLINGSVQTIQLRLSEKQKELFNQRFAQLFSHAGYAYGGSMRSAVARIAINTCRILSIVALLRALEKFLPPQQKIFNSQFSIFNSPGLSPAPEIPIENIKDGIVPKLDLRVTDEDFQAVLTLIEPLYRHSSYVLGFLPTSEAIPVQTSPEQALFNAFPMMFCRRQAVEEAAKNGIPEKTLDSSLKRMLEKGTLIKTARGEYAFSSHVCVREGRPKE
;
A
#
# COMPACT_ATOMS: atom_id res chain seq x y z
N MET A 1 13.58 -4.39 -12.53
CA MET A 1 12.64 -4.02 -11.46
C MET A 1 11.76 -5.18 -10.98
N ARG A 2 10.98 -5.89 -11.84
CA ARG A 2 10.06 -6.96 -11.39
C ARG A 2 10.73 -8.05 -10.57
N LYS A 3 11.82 -8.63 -11.05
CA LYS A 3 12.59 -9.66 -10.34
C LYS A 3 13.15 -9.16 -9.01
N CYS A 4 13.68 -7.92 -8.98
CA CYS A 4 14.20 -7.34 -7.73
C CYS A 4 13.13 -7.12 -6.67
N HIS A 5 11.88 -6.83 -7.06
CA HIS A 5 10.77 -6.70 -6.10
C HIS A 5 10.48 -8.01 -5.36
N ASP A 6 10.64 -9.13 -6.05
CA ASP A 6 10.37 -10.46 -5.53
C ASP A 6 11.66 -11.17 -5.04
N HIS A 7 12.79 -10.46 -5.00
CA HIS A 7 14.12 -10.95 -4.58
C HIS A 7 14.61 -12.15 -5.40
N GLU A 8 14.22 -12.20 -6.68
CA GLU A 8 14.65 -13.27 -7.58
C GLU A 8 16.09 -13.06 -8.05
N ARG A 9 16.76 -14.17 -8.34
CA ARG A 9 18.08 -14.18 -8.97
C ARG A 9 18.07 -13.40 -10.29
N LEU A 10 19.08 -12.55 -10.48
CA LEU A 10 19.33 -11.82 -11.71
C LEU A 10 20.56 -12.41 -12.39
N ALA A 11 20.45 -12.70 -13.67
CA ALA A 11 21.58 -13.09 -14.49
C ALA A 11 21.56 -12.27 -15.79
N PHE A 12 22.72 -11.79 -16.19
CA PHE A 12 22.95 -11.08 -17.44
C PHE A 12 24.07 -11.77 -18.20
N ASN A 13 23.78 -12.18 -19.43
CA ASN A 13 24.76 -12.79 -20.31
C ASN A 13 24.80 -12.01 -21.62
N ARG A 14 25.95 -11.42 -21.92
CA ARG A 14 26.20 -10.69 -23.15
C ARG A 14 27.20 -11.47 -24.02
N ARG A 15 26.71 -12.11 -25.08
CA ARG A 15 27.52 -12.94 -25.98
C ARG A 15 28.65 -12.16 -26.64
N THR A 16 28.45 -10.88 -26.96
CA THR A 16 29.39 -10.04 -27.70
C THR A 16 30.75 -9.86 -26.99
N ASN A 17 30.72 -9.81 -25.64
CA ASN A 17 31.93 -9.55 -24.84
C ASN A 17 32.24 -10.69 -23.86
N HIS A 18 31.60 -11.87 -24.02
CA HIS A 18 31.69 -12.98 -23.05
C HIS A 18 31.45 -12.52 -21.60
N GLU A 19 30.60 -11.49 -21.40
CA GLU A 19 30.33 -10.91 -20.11
C GLU A 19 29.17 -11.65 -19.45
N TYR A 20 29.43 -12.30 -18.32
CA TYR A 20 28.41 -12.90 -17.46
C TYR A 20 28.45 -12.21 -16.11
N ARG A 21 27.27 -11.73 -15.69
CA ARG A 21 27.08 -11.15 -14.36
C ARG A 21 25.86 -11.78 -13.71
N GLU A 22 25.96 -12.04 -12.46
CA GLU A 22 24.95 -12.69 -11.66
C GLU A 22 24.79 -12.02 -10.31
N CYS A 23 23.56 -11.97 -9.82
CA CYS A 23 23.22 -11.50 -8.50
C CYS A 23 22.17 -12.46 -7.93
N ASP A 24 22.56 -13.26 -6.95
CA ASP A 24 21.69 -14.29 -6.37
C ASP A 24 20.62 -13.66 -5.49
N GLU A 25 20.96 -12.61 -4.76
CA GLU A 25 20.04 -11.89 -3.89
C GLU A 25 19.91 -10.44 -4.38
N SER A 26 18.78 -10.14 -5.04
CA SER A 26 18.53 -8.80 -5.56
C SER A 26 17.61 -8.02 -4.64
N TYR A 27 18.12 -6.90 -4.11
CA TYR A 27 17.36 -5.96 -3.28
C TYR A 27 17.36 -4.60 -3.96
N LEU A 28 16.16 -4.11 -4.29
CA LEU A 28 16.00 -2.80 -4.93
C LEU A 28 14.75 -2.12 -4.42
N SER A 29 14.94 -0.96 -3.80
CA SER A 29 13.87 -0.01 -3.50
C SER A 29 14.01 1.18 -4.44
N VAL A 30 12.89 1.62 -5.02
CA VAL A 30 12.86 2.73 -5.99
C VAL A 30 11.79 3.72 -5.55
N LEU A 31 12.19 4.98 -5.41
CA LEU A 31 11.29 6.12 -5.24
C LEU A 31 11.38 7.00 -6.48
N LEU A 32 10.24 7.23 -7.13
CA LEU A 32 10.12 8.05 -8.32
C LEU A 32 9.13 9.17 -8.06
N SER A 33 9.45 10.35 -8.52
CA SER A 33 8.52 11.48 -8.56
C SER A 33 8.38 11.99 -9.99
N GLY A 34 7.20 12.50 -10.32
CA GLY A 34 6.93 13.01 -11.66
C GLY A 34 5.46 13.35 -11.85
N THR A 35 5.12 13.80 -13.05
CA THR A 35 3.75 14.11 -13.44
C THR A 35 2.99 12.84 -13.86
N PRO A 36 1.65 12.82 -13.79
CA PRO A 36 0.85 11.68 -14.25
C PRO A 36 1.14 11.27 -15.71
N ALA A 37 1.47 12.22 -16.57
CA ALA A 37 1.81 11.96 -17.98
C ALA A 37 3.05 11.07 -18.15
N GLN A 38 3.99 11.08 -17.19
CA GLN A 38 5.21 10.29 -17.21
C GLN A 38 4.98 8.83 -16.82
N VAL A 39 3.83 8.49 -16.25
CA VAL A 39 3.52 7.12 -15.85
C VAL A 39 3.35 6.21 -17.07
N LYS A 40 2.68 6.71 -18.12
CA LYS A 40 2.39 5.92 -19.33
C LYS A 40 3.66 5.41 -20.06
N PRO A 41 4.69 6.23 -20.30
CA PRO A 41 5.96 5.73 -20.86
C PRO A 41 6.68 4.75 -19.93
N LEU A 42 6.59 4.93 -18.62
CA LEU A 42 7.22 4.05 -17.63
C LEU A 42 6.54 2.69 -17.56
N ILE A 43 5.19 2.68 -17.63
CA ILE A 43 4.36 1.47 -17.51
C ILE A 43 3.52 1.35 -18.78
N PRO A 44 4.04 0.71 -19.83
CA PRO A 44 3.38 0.66 -21.13
C PRO A 44 2.12 -0.19 -21.15
N SER A 45 1.94 -1.10 -20.18
CA SER A 45 0.75 -1.94 -20.05
C SER A 45 0.50 -2.34 -18.60
N ALA A 46 -0.75 -2.44 -18.20
CA ALA A 46 -1.16 -2.95 -16.89
C ALA A 46 -0.79 -4.43 -16.68
N GLU A 47 -0.68 -5.19 -17.78
CA GLU A 47 -0.42 -6.64 -17.74
C GLU A 47 1.06 -6.99 -17.59
N ASN A 48 1.97 -6.05 -17.81
CA ASN A 48 3.42 -6.35 -17.75
C ASN A 48 3.93 -6.62 -16.31
N GLY A 49 3.07 -6.54 -15.31
CA GLY A 49 3.36 -6.78 -13.90
C GLY A 49 4.18 -5.68 -13.22
N LEU A 50 4.58 -4.63 -13.91
CA LEU A 50 5.27 -3.49 -13.30
C LEU A 50 4.25 -2.61 -12.56
N PHE A 51 3.07 -2.40 -13.15
CA PHE A 51 1.96 -1.67 -12.53
C PHE A 51 1.63 -2.21 -11.13
N SER A 52 1.37 -3.50 -11.02
CA SER A 52 0.96 -4.10 -9.75
C SER A 52 2.02 -4.01 -8.64
N ARG A 53 3.30 -3.80 -8.98
CA ARG A 53 4.41 -3.73 -8.02
C ARG A 53 4.74 -2.32 -7.55
N GLN A 54 4.12 -1.29 -8.14
CA GLN A 54 4.29 0.10 -7.73
C GLN A 54 3.21 0.48 -6.71
N LEU A 55 3.58 1.31 -5.75
CA LEU A 55 2.64 2.06 -4.93
C LEU A 55 2.55 3.47 -5.51
N PHE A 56 1.35 3.87 -5.90
CA PHE A 56 1.10 5.20 -6.44
C PHE A 56 0.57 6.11 -5.34
N TYR A 57 1.16 7.29 -5.22
CA TYR A 57 0.69 8.32 -4.32
C TYR A 57 0.60 9.65 -5.06
N PHE A 58 -0.60 10.17 -5.21
CA PHE A 58 -0.84 11.49 -5.75
C PHE A 58 -0.85 12.50 -4.62
N MET A 59 0.07 13.44 -4.68
CA MET A 59 0.05 14.58 -3.78
C MET A 59 -1.09 15.52 -4.18
N PRO A 60 -1.79 16.15 -3.21
CA PRO A 60 -2.77 17.16 -3.52
C PRO A 60 -2.11 18.31 -4.30
N PRO A 61 -2.83 18.97 -5.21
CA PRO A 61 -2.33 20.15 -5.88
C PRO A 61 -2.05 21.25 -4.84
N ILE A 62 -1.07 22.10 -5.13
CA ILE A 62 -0.82 23.30 -4.35
C ILE A 62 -1.73 24.37 -4.95
N ASP A 63 -2.79 24.73 -4.22
CA ASP A 63 -3.81 25.66 -4.69
C ASP A 63 -3.52 27.11 -4.32
N GLU A 64 -2.56 27.34 -3.39
CA GLU A 64 -2.18 28.66 -2.92
C GLU A 64 -0.74 28.98 -3.28
N TRP A 65 -0.51 30.25 -3.64
CA TRP A 65 0.84 30.75 -3.84
C TRP A 65 1.57 30.80 -2.50
N MET A 66 2.73 30.14 -2.42
CA MET A 66 3.60 30.21 -1.24
C MET A 66 4.60 31.33 -1.45
N ASP A 67 4.68 32.25 -0.48
CA ASP A 67 5.69 33.31 -0.50
C ASP A 67 7.09 32.70 -0.40
N GLN A 68 7.90 32.97 -1.42
CA GLN A 68 9.26 32.41 -1.50
C GLN A 68 10.24 33.21 -0.65
N PHE A 69 9.85 34.40 -0.17
CA PHE A 69 10.71 35.32 0.58
C PHE A 69 10.48 35.24 2.09
N ASP A 70 9.36 34.66 2.51
CA ASP A 70 8.96 34.53 3.93
C ASP A 70 9.52 33.25 4.60
N SER A 71 10.23 32.41 3.88
CA SER A 71 10.85 31.22 4.44
C SER A 71 12.20 31.56 5.06
N GLU A 72 12.35 31.37 6.37
CA GLU A 72 13.68 31.21 6.95
C GLU A 72 14.40 30.13 6.13
N SER A 73 15.52 30.49 5.51
CA SER A 73 16.26 29.56 4.64
C SER A 73 16.85 28.43 5.49
N GLU A 74 16.11 27.33 5.58
CA GLU A 74 16.62 26.13 6.23
C GLU A 74 17.73 25.52 5.36
N ASP A 75 18.89 25.24 5.96
CA ASP A 75 19.95 24.51 5.28
C ASP A 75 19.58 23.02 5.15
N TYR A 76 18.85 22.70 4.08
CA TYR A 76 18.46 21.32 3.77
C TYR A 76 19.69 20.41 3.57
N GLY A 77 20.82 20.94 3.13
CA GLY A 77 22.05 20.17 2.96
C GLY A 77 22.56 19.66 4.31
N LEU A 78 22.63 20.53 5.30
CA LEU A 78 23.02 20.17 6.66
C LEU A 78 22.00 19.22 7.29
N ARG A 79 20.70 19.45 7.08
CA ARG A 79 19.63 18.58 7.59
C ARG A 79 19.72 17.16 7.05
N PHE A 80 19.90 17.02 5.73
CA PHE A 80 20.06 15.70 5.10
C PHE A 80 21.37 15.01 5.50
N ALA A 81 22.46 15.74 5.66
CA ALA A 81 23.72 15.17 6.15
C ALA A 81 23.57 14.62 7.58
N THR A 82 22.87 15.37 8.45
CA THR A 82 22.57 14.94 9.82
C THR A 82 21.72 13.68 9.82
N TRP A 83 20.63 13.64 9.07
CA TRP A 83 19.79 12.45 8.94
C TRP A 83 20.54 11.25 8.35
N GLY A 84 21.37 11.49 7.33
CA GLY A 84 22.20 10.43 6.74
C GLY A 84 23.16 9.79 7.75
N THR A 85 23.77 10.61 8.62
CA THR A 85 24.63 10.12 9.71
C THR A 85 23.84 9.29 10.71
N GLN A 86 22.66 9.75 11.12
CA GLN A 86 21.78 9.00 12.04
C GLN A 86 21.34 7.66 11.43
N TRP A 87 20.92 7.67 10.16
CA TRP A 87 20.56 6.46 9.44
C TRP A 87 21.69 5.47 9.34
N LYS A 88 22.91 5.93 9.06
CA LYS A 88 24.10 5.07 9.01
C LYS A 88 24.30 4.38 10.34
N GLN A 89 24.22 5.09 11.47
CA GLN A 89 24.35 4.51 12.80
C GLN A 89 23.29 3.42 13.08
N VAL A 90 22.03 3.68 12.68
CA VAL A 90 20.93 2.71 12.81
C VAL A 90 21.21 1.45 11.99
N LEU A 91 21.63 1.62 10.72
CA LEU A 91 21.94 0.50 9.84
C LEU A 91 23.15 -0.32 10.33
N ASP A 92 24.19 0.35 10.80
CA ASP A 92 25.39 -0.31 11.36
C ASP A 92 25.01 -1.13 12.62
N LEU A 93 24.12 -0.60 13.46
CA LEU A 93 23.61 -1.33 14.63
C LEU A 93 22.81 -2.57 14.22
N ILE A 94 21.90 -2.44 13.27
CA ILE A 94 21.09 -3.58 12.80
C ILE A 94 21.98 -4.65 12.17
N ASN A 95 22.83 -4.27 11.24
CA ASN A 95 23.69 -5.19 10.49
C ASN A 95 24.72 -5.89 11.39
N GLY A 96 25.17 -5.22 12.45
CA GLY A 96 26.14 -5.78 13.40
C GLY A 96 25.52 -6.67 14.48
N SER A 97 24.23 -6.51 14.78
CA SER A 97 23.63 -7.09 15.99
C SER A 97 22.47 -8.04 15.74
N VAL A 98 21.85 -8.03 14.56
CA VAL A 98 20.61 -8.78 14.28
C VAL A 98 20.76 -9.66 13.04
N GLN A 99 20.55 -10.97 13.19
CA GLN A 99 20.59 -11.90 12.06
C GLN A 99 19.26 -12.01 11.33
N THR A 100 18.17 -12.04 12.06
CA THR A 100 16.82 -12.19 11.47
C THR A 100 15.82 -11.30 12.19
N ILE A 101 15.00 -10.60 11.42
CA ILE A 101 13.90 -9.77 11.92
C ILE A 101 12.58 -10.44 11.52
N GLN A 102 11.72 -10.69 12.49
CA GLN A 102 10.40 -11.26 12.26
C GLN A 102 9.30 -10.33 12.76
N LEU A 103 8.37 -9.97 11.87
CA LEU A 103 7.17 -9.22 12.23
C LEU A 103 6.13 -10.14 12.89
N ARG A 104 5.56 -9.70 14.02
CA ARG A 104 4.46 -10.37 14.73
C ARG A 104 3.25 -9.46 14.77
N LEU A 105 2.14 -9.94 14.22
CA LEU A 105 0.82 -9.35 14.36
C LEU A 105 -0.01 -10.14 15.37
N SER A 106 -0.85 -9.47 16.15
CA SER A 106 -1.86 -10.14 16.99
C SER A 106 -2.91 -10.82 16.12
N GLU A 107 -3.64 -11.79 16.68
CA GLU A 107 -4.72 -12.47 15.93
C GLU A 107 -5.79 -11.47 15.46
N LYS A 108 -6.15 -10.50 16.30
CA LYS A 108 -7.07 -9.41 15.94
C LYS A 108 -6.56 -8.57 14.75
N GLN A 109 -5.27 -8.21 14.75
CA GLN A 109 -4.67 -7.46 13.64
C GLN A 109 -4.66 -8.29 12.36
N LYS A 110 -4.34 -9.59 12.42
CA LYS A 110 -4.39 -10.50 11.27
C LYS A 110 -5.80 -10.62 10.69
N GLU A 111 -6.80 -10.74 11.56
CA GLU A 111 -8.20 -10.84 11.15
C GLU A 111 -8.66 -9.56 10.44
N LEU A 112 -8.41 -8.37 11.03
CA LEU A 112 -8.71 -7.08 10.43
C LEU A 112 -7.99 -6.88 9.09
N PHE A 113 -6.72 -7.24 9.01
CA PHE A 113 -5.93 -7.17 7.78
C PHE A 113 -6.56 -8.03 6.68
N ASN A 114 -6.85 -9.30 6.98
CA ASN A 114 -7.43 -10.22 6.02
C ASN A 114 -8.83 -9.78 5.58
N GLN A 115 -9.66 -9.32 6.51
CA GLN A 115 -10.99 -8.80 6.19
C GLN A 115 -10.90 -7.59 5.25
N ARG A 116 -10.02 -6.63 5.55
CA ARG A 116 -9.85 -5.43 4.72
C ARG A 116 -9.38 -5.78 3.31
N PHE A 117 -8.38 -6.62 3.19
CA PHE A 117 -7.85 -6.99 1.88
C PHE A 117 -8.76 -7.93 1.09
N ALA A 118 -9.53 -8.79 1.73
CA ALA A 118 -10.57 -9.59 1.07
C ALA A 118 -11.65 -8.70 0.44
N GLN A 119 -12.10 -7.66 1.15
CA GLN A 119 -13.05 -6.68 0.63
C GLN A 119 -12.49 -5.94 -0.60
N LEU A 120 -11.26 -5.39 -0.47
CA LEU A 120 -10.60 -4.69 -1.57
C LEU A 120 -10.37 -5.58 -2.78
N PHE A 121 -9.96 -6.83 -2.57
CA PHE A 121 -9.70 -7.78 -3.63
C PHE A 121 -10.97 -8.15 -4.40
N SER A 122 -12.08 -8.34 -3.69
CA SER A 122 -13.39 -8.59 -4.29
C SER A 122 -13.87 -7.38 -5.10
N HIS A 123 -13.79 -6.17 -4.51
CA HIS A 123 -14.13 -4.91 -5.18
C HIS A 123 -13.27 -4.69 -6.44
N ALA A 124 -11.96 -4.87 -6.32
CA ALA A 124 -11.03 -4.71 -7.43
C ALA A 124 -11.37 -5.64 -8.61
N GLY A 125 -11.69 -6.89 -8.30
CA GLY A 125 -12.06 -7.86 -9.33
C GLY A 125 -13.36 -7.54 -10.04
N TYR A 126 -14.33 -7.03 -9.30
CA TYR A 126 -15.61 -6.63 -9.87
C TYR A 126 -15.49 -5.35 -10.70
N ALA A 127 -14.81 -4.32 -10.16
CA ALA A 127 -14.77 -2.99 -10.77
C ALA A 127 -13.72 -2.86 -11.89
N TYR A 128 -12.56 -3.52 -11.75
CA TYR A 128 -11.40 -3.27 -12.61
C TYR A 128 -10.75 -4.53 -13.18
N GLY A 129 -11.19 -5.72 -12.78
CA GLY A 129 -10.67 -6.98 -13.29
C GLY A 129 -9.34 -7.44 -12.70
N GLY A 130 -8.64 -8.33 -13.43
CA GLY A 130 -7.47 -9.06 -12.92
C GLY A 130 -6.25 -8.20 -12.60
N SER A 131 -6.00 -7.15 -13.38
CA SER A 131 -4.86 -6.25 -13.17
C SER A 131 -4.93 -5.54 -11.82
N MET A 132 -6.14 -5.07 -11.44
CA MET A 132 -6.33 -4.43 -10.15
C MET A 132 -6.32 -5.42 -8.99
N ARG A 133 -6.83 -6.65 -9.17
CA ARG A 133 -6.65 -7.73 -8.17
C ARG A 133 -5.18 -7.98 -7.87
N SER A 134 -4.35 -8.03 -8.91
CA SER A 134 -2.91 -8.18 -8.76
C SER A 134 -2.27 -7.00 -8.00
N ALA A 135 -2.73 -5.78 -8.27
CA ALA A 135 -2.29 -4.59 -7.53
C ALA A 135 -2.68 -4.68 -6.04
N VAL A 136 -3.92 -5.06 -5.71
CA VAL A 136 -4.37 -5.23 -4.32
C VAL A 136 -3.52 -6.26 -3.57
N ALA A 137 -3.22 -7.41 -4.19
CA ALA A 137 -2.36 -8.41 -3.59
C ALA A 137 -0.96 -7.86 -3.27
N ARG A 138 -0.41 -7.01 -4.15
CA ARG A 138 0.89 -6.36 -3.94
C ARG A 138 0.82 -5.22 -2.93
N ILE A 139 -0.28 -4.47 -2.87
CA ILE A 139 -0.52 -3.48 -1.81
C ILE A 139 -0.51 -4.20 -0.44
N ALA A 140 -1.13 -5.38 -0.31
CA ALA A 140 -1.11 -6.16 0.92
C ALA A 140 0.33 -6.54 1.34
N ILE A 141 1.16 -7.03 0.42
CA ILE A 141 2.56 -7.35 0.68
C ILE A 141 3.33 -6.10 1.12
N ASN A 142 3.15 -4.99 0.40
CA ASN A 142 3.83 -3.74 0.71
C ASN A 142 3.34 -3.14 2.04
N THR A 143 2.07 -3.32 2.40
CA THR A 143 1.55 -2.95 3.73
C THR A 143 2.26 -3.71 4.84
N CYS A 144 2.49 -5.02 4.68
CA CYS A 144 3.30 -5.79 5.64
C CYS A 144 4.74 -5.26 5.72
N ARG A 145 5.35 -4.87 4.59
CA ARG A 145 6.68 -4.26 4.57
C ARG A 145 6.72 -2.92 5.31
N ILE A 146 5.71 -2.06 5.10
CA ILE A 146 5.58 -0.79 5.81
C ILE A 146 5.42 -1.03 7.32
N LEU A 147 4.55 -1.96 7.73
CA LEU A 147 4.39 -2.35 9.13
C LEU A 147 5.71 -2.84 9.76
N SER A 148 6.49 -3.62 9.00
CA SER A 148 7.80 -4.09 9.46
C SER A 148 8.78 -2.93 9.68
N ILE A 149 8.81 -1.97 8.75
CA ILE A 149 9.67 -0.79 8.85
C ILE A 149 9.25 0.08 10.04
N VAL A 150 7.95 0.35 10.19
CA VAL A 150 7.43 1.16 11.31
C VAL A 150 7.75 0.50 12.65
N ALA A 151 7.50 -0.81 12.78
CA ALA A 151 7.80 -1.55 14.00
C ALA A 151 9.30 -1.56 14.32
N LEU A 152 10.15 -1.70 13.30
CA LEU A 152 11.60 -1.63 13.45
C LEU A 152 12.06 -0.25 13.92
N LEU A 153 11.58 0.81 13.29
CA LEU A 153 11.90 2.18 13.68
C LEU A 153 11.48 2.49 15.12
N ARG A 154 10.30 2.04 15.53
CA ARG A 154 9.82 2.13 16.92
C ARG A 154 10.73 1.39 17.90
N ALA A 155 11.16 0.19 17.56
CA ALA A 155 12.08 -0.57 18.39
C ALA A 155 13.42 0.13 18.54
N LEU A 156 13.94 0.72 17.46
CA LEU A 156 15.24 1.40 17.44
C LEU A 156 15.25 2.74 18.15
N GLU A 157 14.10 3.44 18.23
CA GLU A 157 14.01 4.69 19.00
C GLU A 157 14.44 4.59 20.45
N LYS A 158 14.30 3.40 21.05
CA LYS A 158 14.75 3.16 22.42
C LYS A 158 16.28 3.21 22.59
N PHE A 159 17.00 2.95 21.51
CA PHE A 159 18.48 2.93 21.51
C PHE A 159 19.10 4.25 21.05
N LEU A 160 18.27 5.17 20.51
CA LEU A 160 18.74 6.48 20.09
C LEU A 160 18.69 7.48 21.25
N PRO A 161 19.69 8.36 21.38
CA PRO A 161 19.66 9.44 22.37
C PRO A 161 18.40 10.31 22.18
N PRO A 162 17.86 10.92 23.25
CA PRO A 162 16.63 11.73 23.19
C PRO A 162 16.63 12.80 22.11
N GLN A 163 17.81 13.35 21.78
CA GLN A 163 17.99 14.36 20.74
C GLN A 163 18.00 13.79 19.30
N GLN A 164 18.05 12.47 19.14
CA GLN A 164 18.15 11.77 17.85
C GLN A 164 16.92 10.90 17.56
N LYS A 165 15.82 11.08 18.29
CA LYS A 165 14.62 10.30 18.04
C LYS A 165 14.08 10.59 16.64
N ILE A 166 13.89 9.53 15.86
CA ILE A 166 13.44 9.56 14.46
C ILE A 166 12.01 10.15 14.38
N PHE A 167 11.18 9.87 15.38
CA PHE A 167 9.80 10.36 15.50
C PHE A 167 9.71 11.59 16.42
N ASN A 168 10.56 12.58 16.18
CA ASN A 168 10.47 13.85 16.89
C ASN A 168 9.14 14.57 16.62
N SER A 169 8.74 15.46 17.53
CA SER A 169 7.45 16.16 17.62
C SER A 169 6.95 16.83 16.32
N GLN A 170 7.77 16.96 15.29
CA GLN A 170 7.36 17.50 13.98
C GLN A 170 6.58 16.48 13.12
N PHE A 171 6.69 15.17 13.40
CA PHE A 171 5.82 14.14 12.83
C PHE A 171 4.71 13.80 13.84
N SER A 172 3.86 14.78 14.14
CA SER A 172 2.79 14.69 15.12
C SER A 172 1.74 13.59 14.88
N ILE A 173 1.76 12.95 13.71
CA ILE A 173 0.87 11.83 13.39
C ILE A 173 1.12 10.61 14.30
N PHE A 174 2.35 10.48 14.83
CA PHE A 174 2.75 9.35 15.68
C PHE A 174 2.90 9.71 17.17
N ASN A 175 2.68 10.97 17.55
CA ASN A 175 2.85 11.46 18.92
C ASN A 175 1.54 11.66 19.65
N SER A 176 0.56 10.76 19.53
CA SER A 176 -0.66 10.79 20.36
C SER A 176 -0.30 10.46 21.82
N PRO A 177 -0.70 11.28 22.79
CA PRO A 177 -0.52 10.95 24.21
C PRO A 177 -1.39 9.74 24.55
N GLY A 178 -0.78 8.65 24.96
CA GLY A 178 -1.46 7.39 25.31
C GLY A 178 -0.91 6.15 24.60
N LEU A 179 0.20 6.27 23.88
CA LEU A 179 0.85 5.14 23.21
C LEU A 179 1.27 4.05 24.20
N SER A 180 0.81 2.83 23.94
CA SER A 180 1.29 1.62 24.60
C SER A 180 2.81 1.53 24.50
N PRO A 181 3.50 1.01 25.54
CA PRO A 181 4.94 0.89 25.51
C PRO A 181 5.37 0.10 24.27
N ALA A 182 6.38 0.63 23.56
CA ALA A 182 6.95 -0.04 22.40
C ALA A 182 7.38 -1.46 22.77
N PRO A 183 7.32 -2.42 21.83
CA PRO A 183 7.68 -3.81 22.11
C PRO A 183 9.05 -3.89 22.75
N GLU A 184 9.16 -4.61 23.87
CA GLU A 184 10.43 -4.87 24.51
C GLU A 184 11.22 -5.84 23.63
N ILE A 185 12.44 -5.47 23.27
CA ILE A 185 13.40 -6.43 22.72
C ILE A 185 13.82 -7.29 23.89
N PRO A 186 13.57 -8.61 23.91
CA PRO A 186 14.02 -9.46 24.99
C PRO A 186 15.56 -9.46 25.01
N ILE A 187 16.13 -8.77 25.97
CA ILE A 187 17.61 -8.68 26.14
C ILE A 187 18.20 -10.03 26.55
N GLU A 188 17.34 -10.97 26.97
CA GLU A 188 17.74 -12.28 27.54
C GLU A 188 18.44 -13.24 26.56
N ASN A 189 18.46 -12.95 25.26
CA ASN A 189 19.02 -13.83 24.23
C ASN A 189 20.29 -13.29 23.56
N ILE A 190 20.99 -12.33 24.17
CA ILE A 190 22.25 -11.82 23.63
C ILE A 190 23.39 -12.73 24.06
N LYS A 191 23.73 -13.73 23.24
CA LYS A 191 25.02 -14.40 23.30
C LYS A 191 25.99 -13.69 22.36
N ASP A 192 27.12 -13.24 22.87
CA ASP A 192 28.19 -12.58 22.10
C ASP A 192 27.80 -11.27 21.38
N GLY A 193 26.82 -10.52 21.90
CA GLY A 193 26.37 -9.26 21.29
C GLY A 193 25.50 -9.42 20.04
N ILE A 194 25.20 -10.63 19.62
CA ILE A 194 24.37 -10.93 18.46
C ILE A 194 22.98 -11.40 18.91
N VAL A 195 21.92 -10.72 18.42
CA VAL A 195 20.54 -11.16 18.58
C VAL A 195 20.17 -12.07 17.39
N PRO A 196 20.08 -13.40 17.58
CA PRO A 196 19.85 -14.32 16.46
C PRO A 196 18.49 -14.08 15.80
N LYS A 197 17.51 -13.59 16.56
CA LYS A 197 16.17 -13.31 16.06
C LYS A 197 15.55 -12.16 16.83
N LEU A 198 15.15 -11.12 16.09
CA LEU A 198 14.41 -9.99 16.62
C LEU A 198 12.91 -10.12 16.25
N ASP A 199 12.06 -10.39 17.24
CA ASP A 199 10.61 -10.43 17.06
C ASP A 199 10.04 -9.01 17.28
N LEU A 200 9.58 -8.37 16.21
CA LEU A 200 8.94 -7.07 16.24
C LEU A 200 7.43 -7.22 16.35
N ARG A 201 6.83 -6.60 17.36
CA ARG A 201 5.38 -6.51 17.52
C ARG A 201 4.91 -5.13 17.06
N VAL A 202 3.83 -5.12 16.29
CA VAL A 202 3.18 -3.88 15.85
C VAL A 202 2.19 -3.44 16.92
N THR A 203 2.23 -2.17 17.31
CA THR A 203 1.19 -1.60 18.19
C THR A 203 -0.13 -1.46 17.44
N ASP A 204 -1.26 -1.41 18.14
CA ASP A 204 -2.57 -1.25 17.49
C ASP A 204 -2.68 0.12 16.81
N GLU A 205 -2.06 1.15 17.38
CA GLU A 205 -2.02 2.50 16.83
C GLU A 205 -1.24 2.54 15.51
N ASP A 206 -0.03 1.99 15.47
CA ASP A 206 0.78 1.93 14.26
C ASP A 206 0.09 1.07 13.18
N PHE A 207 -0.53 -0.03 13.60
CA PHE A 207 -1.31 -0.87 12.70
C PHE A 207 -2.46 -0.10 12.05
N GLN A 208 -3.26 0.61 12.85
CA GLN A 208 -4.36 1.43 12.33
C GLN A 208 -3.85 2.58 11.45
N ALA A 209 -2.79 3.28 11.84
CA ALA A 209 -2.19 4.34 11.05
C ALA A 209 -1.75 3.84 9.65
N VAL A 210 -1.11 2.68 9.59
CA VAL A 210 -0.70 2.08 8.30
C VAL A 210 -1.91 1.62 7.49
N LEU A 211 -2.96 1.08 8.14
CA LEU A 211 -4.19 0.68 7.45
C LEU A 211 -4.91 1.87 6.79
N THR A 212 -4.80 3.08 7.34
CA THR A 212 -5.40 4.28 6.71
C THR A 212 -4.78 4.61 5.35
N LEU A 213 -3.54 4.20 5.09
CA LEU A 213 -2.87 4.41 3.79
C LEU A 213 -3.40 3.49 2.68
N ILE A 214 -4.06 2.38 3.02
CA ILE A 214 -4.49 1.39 2.03
C ILE A 214 -5.51 1.98 1.07
N GLU A 215 -6.49 2.71 1.58
CA GLU A 215 -7.55 3.28 0.74
C GLU A 215 -7.03 4.31 -0.27
N PRO A 216 -6.22 5.33 0.13
CA PRO A 216 -5.56 6.21 -0.82
C PRO A 216 -4.72 5.47 -1.86
N LEU A 217 -3.88 4.51 -1.44
CA LEU A 217 -3.02 3.75 -2.34
C LEU A 217 -3.84 2.93 -3.36
N TYR A 218 -4.93 2.33 -2.91
CA TYR A 218 -5.87 1.62 -3.77
C TYR A 218 -6.51 2.55 -4.81
N ARG A 219 -7.04 3.71 -4.36
CA ARG A 219 -7.66 4.71 -5.25
C ARG A 219 -6.67 5.28 -6.26
N HIS A 220 -5.47 5.59 -5.83
CA HIS A 220 -4.42 6.09 -6.72
C HIS A 220 -4.00 5.03 -7.73
N SER A 221 -3.92 3.76 -7.33
CA SER A 221 -3.64 2.67 -8.26
C SER A 221 -4.79 2.49 -9.28
N SER A 222 -6.05 2.59 -8.86
CA SER A 222 -7.18 2.50 -9.78
C SER A 222 -7.22 3.67 -10.77
N TYR A 223 -6.86 4.87 -10.31
CA TYR A 223 -6.74 6.05 -11.17
C TYR A 223 -5.64 5.87 -12.23
N VAL A 224 -4.46 5.37 -11.83
CA VAL A 224 -3.36 5.06 -12.78
C VAL A 224 -3.78 4.00 -13.77
N LEU A 225 -4.48 2.97 -13.34
CA LEU A 225 -4.97 1.91 -14.23
C LEU A 225 -5.82 2.47 -15.37
N GLY A 226 -6.61 3.52 -15.10
CA GLY A 226 -7.44 4.19 -16.11
C GLY A 226 -6.65 4.87 -17.24
N PHE A 227 -5.35 5.17 -17.05
CA PHE A 227 -4.50 5.74 -18.11
C PHE A 227 -3.70 4.72 -18.90
N LEU A 228 -3.56 3.52 -18.34
CA LEU A 228 -2.71 2.51 -18.96
C LEU A 228 -3.45 1.87 -20.14
N PRO A 229 -2.75 1.59 -21.25
CA PRO A 229 -3.32 0.79 -22.31
C PRO A 229 -3.70 -0.58 -21.76
N THR A 230 -4.94 -0.96 -21.91
CA THR A 230 -5.36 -2.35 -21.81
C THR A 230 -4.98 -3.02 -23.11
N SER A 231 -4.28 -4.16 -23.07
CA SER A 231 -4.17 -4.97 -24.26
C SER A 231 -5.58 -5.31 -24.73
N GLU A 232 -5.79 -5.34 -26.04
CA GLU A 232 -7.09 -5.55 -26.69
C GLU A 232 -7.72 -6.90 -26.29
N ALA A 233 -8.12 -7.01 -25.06
CA ALA A 233 -8.99 -8.05 -24.59
C ALA A 233 -10.39 -7.44 -24.53
N ILE A 234 -11.19 -7.68 -25.60
CA ILE A 234 -12.64 -7.55 -25.64
C ILE A 234 -13.13 -6.27 -24.96
N PRO A 235 -13.73 -5.30 -25.66
CA PRO A 235 -14.35 -4.17 -25.01
C PRO A 235 -15.38 -4.73 -24.03
N VAL A 236 -14.99 -4.86 -22.77
CA VAL A 236 -15.95 -4.92 -21.70
C VAL A 236 -16.64 -3.57 -21.82
N GLN A 237 -17.80 -3.57 -22.48
CA GLN A 237 -18.71 -2.45 -22.39
C GLN A 237 -18.86 -2.21 -20.90
N THR A 238 -18.19 -1.17 -20.42
CA THR A 238 -18.38 -0.69 -19.05
C THR A 238 -19.84 -0.32 -18.98
N SER A 239 -20.66 -1.24 -18.47
CA SER A 239 -22.06 -0.91 -18.26
C SER A 239 -22.09 0.34 -17.40
N PRO A 240 -23.06 1.26 -17.59
CA PRO A 240 -23.17 2.44 -16.72
C PRO A 240 -23.13 2.07 -15.23
N GLU A 241 -23.58 0.88 -14.90
CA GLU A 241 -23.48 0.27 -13.57
C GLU A 241 -22.04 0.09 -13.11
N GLN A 242 -21.14 -0.38 -13.95
CA GLN A 242 -19.74 -0.60 -13.63
C GLN A 242 -19.00 0.71 -13.39
N ALA A 243 -19.28 1.73 -14.19
CA ALA A 243 -18.74 3.07 -13.99
C ALA A 243 -19.19 3.67 -12.65
N LEU A 244 -20.47 3.46 -12.30
CA LEU A 244 -21.05 3.92 -11.04
C LEU A 244 -20.37 3.24 -9.83
N PHE A 245 -20.18 1.92 -9.90
CA PHE A 245 -19.57 1.17 -8.79
C PHE A 245 -18.08 1.44 -8.61
N ASN A 246 -17.39 1.83 -9.66
CA ASN A 246 -16.01 2.28 -9.57
C ASN A 246 -15.85 3.58 -8.75
N ALA A 247 -16.91 4.39 -8.70
CA ALA A 247 -16.94 5.64 -7.95
C ALA A 247 -17.25 5.45 -6.45
N PHE A 248 -17.79 4.28 -6.05
CA PHE A 248 -18.17 4.05 -4.67
C PHE A 248 -17.00 3.60 -3.79
N PRO A 249 -16.89 4.14 -2.55
CA PRO A 249 -16.01 3.57 -1.54
C PRO A 249 -16.49 2.17 -1.11
N MET A 250 -15.64 1.43 -0.40
CA MET A 250 -15.94 0.07 0.09
C MET A 250 -17.19 0.00 0.97
N MET A 251 -17.46 1.09 1.69
CA MET A 251 -18.70 1.32 2.45
C MET A 251 -19.27 2.66 2.04
N PHE A 252 -20.56 2.72 1.77
CA PHE A 252 -21.23 3.94 1.35
C PHE A 252 -22.69 3.96 1.79
N CYS A 253 -23.23 5.17 1.98
CA CYS A 253 -24.65 5.34 2.23
C CYS A 253 -25.42 5.62 0.93
N ARG A 254 -26.75 5.40 0.95
CA ARG A 254 -27.61 5.63 -0.20
C ARG A 254 -27.53 7.07 -0.73
N ARG A 255 -27.34 8.05 0.15
CA ARG A 255 -27.18 9.45 -0.23
C ARG A 255 -25.95 9.66 -1.09
N GLN A 256 -24.81 9.13 -0.68
CA GLN A 256 -23.58 9.18 -1.48
C GLN A 256 -23.75 8.49 -2.84
N ALA A 257 -24.45 7.35 -2.86
CA ALA A 257 -24.73 6.64 -4.10
C ALA A 257 -25.59 7.47 -5.08
N VAL A 258 -26.57 8.20 -4.57
CA VAL A 258 -27.41 9.09 -5.39
C VAL A 258 -26.61 10.29 -5.92
N GLU A 259 -25.77 10.89 -5.09
CA GLU A 259 -24.90 12.00 -5.49
C GLU A 259 -23.93 11.59 -6.60
N GLU A 260 -23.29 10.42 -6.48
CA GLU A 260 -22.39 9.90 -7.51
C GLU A 260 -23.14 9.45 -8.79
N ALA A 261 -24.33 8.87 -8.65
CA ALA A 261 -25.18 8.53 -9.79
C ALA A 261 -25.57 9.78 -10.58
N ALA A 262 -25.95 10.85 -9.90
CA ALA A 262 -26.29 12.12 -10.53
C ALA A 262 -25.12 12.74 -11.30
N LYS A 263 -23.89 12.70 -10.74
CA LYS A 263 -22.67 13.17 -11.43
C LYS A 263 -22.40 12.38 -12.72
N ASN A 264 -22.73 11.09 -12.73
CA ASN A 264 -22.53 10.20 -13.88
C ASN A 264 -23.77 10.15 -14.82
N GLY A 265 -24.79 11.00 -14.62
CA GLY A 265 -25.98 11.05 -15.44
C GLY A 265 -26.88 9.81 -15.34
N ILE A 266 -26.79 9.04 -14.26
CA ILE A 266 -27.54 7.80 -14.04
C ILE A 266 -28.80 8.12 -13.24
N PRO A 267 -30.02 7.82 -13.77
CA PRO A 267 -31.26 8.04 -13.06
C PRO A 267 -31.35 7.23 -11.77
N GLU A 268 -31.97 7.79 -10.73
CA GLU A 268 -32.09 7.15 -9.41
C GLU A 268 -32.81 5.78 -9.48
N LYS A 269 -33.82 5.62 -10.37
CA LYS A 269 -34.44 4.31 -10.62
C LYS A 269 -33.48 3.26 -11.11
N THR A 270 -32.53 3.65 -11.96
CA THR A 270 -31.50 2.72 -12.49
C THR A 270 -30.52 2.37 -11.38
N LEU A 271 -30.12 3.34 -10.55
CA LEU A 271 -29.28 3.10 -9.38
C LEU A 271 -29.94 2.10 -8.41
N ASP A 272 -31.21 2.32 -8.04
CA ASP A 272 -31.92 1.43 -7.11
C ASP A 272 -32.05 0.01 -7.67
N SER A 273 -32.30 -0.13 -8.97
CA SER A 273 -32.35 -1.42 -9.64
C SER A 273 -31.00 -2.13 -9.62
N SER A 274 -29.90 -1.39 -9.79
CA SER A 274 -28.55 -1.92 -9.78
C SER A 274 -28.12 -2.32 -8.38
N LEU A 275 -28.40 -1.50 -7.36
CA LEU A 275 -28.14 -1.83 -5.96
C LEU A 275 -28.91 -3.09 -5.55
N LYS A 276 -30.18 -3.20 -5.93
CA LYS A 276 -31.00 -4.39 -5.66
C LYS A 276 -30.39 -5.64 -6.29
N ARG A 277 -29.99 -5.58 -7.55
CA ARG A 277 -29.36 -6.70 -8.28
C ARG A 277 -28.05 -7.13 -7.64
N MET A 278 -27.26 -6.20 -7.13
CA MET A 278 -25.99 -6.50 -6.45
C MET A 278 -26.20 -7.11 -5.08
N LEU A 279 -27.21 -6.68 -4.34
CA LEU A 279 -27.64 -7.34 -3.11
C LEU A 279 -28.10 -8.78 -3.37
N GLU A 280 -28.91 -8.99 -4.42
CA GLU A 280 -29.37 -10.32 -4.84
C GLU A 280 -28.21 -11.24 -5.26
N LYS A 281 -27.19 -10.68 -5.94
CA LYS A 281 -25.96 -11.41 -6.31
C LYS A 281 -24.98 -11.61 -5.15
N GLY A 282 -25.24 -11.02 -3.99
CA GLY A 282 -24.35 -11.09 -2.84
C GLY A 282 -23.04 -10.33 -3.00
N THR A 283 -22.92 -9.44 -4.00
CA THR A 283 -21.77 -8.55 -4.19
C THR A 283 -21.79 -7.35 -3.26
N LEU A 284 -23.00 -6.94 -2.83
CA LEU A 284 -23.21 -5.97 -1.77
C LEU A 284 -23.93 -6.63 -0.59
N ILE A 285 -23.65 -6.16 0.60
CA ILE A 285 -24.38 -6.44 1.82
C ILE A 285 -24.92 -5.15 2.41
N LYS A 286 -26.10 -5.22 3.01
CA LYS A 286 -26.69 -4.08 3.71
C LYS A 286 -26.25 -4.14 5.16
N THR A 287 -25.44 -3.18 5.59
CA THR A 287 -24.89 -3.10 6.95
C THR A 287 -25.84 -2.43 7.95
N ALA A 288 -26.58 -1.42 7.46
CA ALA A 288 -27.63 -0.73 8.22
C ALA A 288 -28.69 -0.17 7.28
N ARG A 289 -29.70 0.53 7.82
CA ARG A 289 -30.73 1.17 7.00
C ARG A 289 -30.14 2.26 6.12
N GLY A 290 -30.02 1.97 4.81
CA GLY A 290 -29.46 2.90 3.81
C GLY A 290 -27.93 2.86 3.73
N GLU A 291 -27.26 1.90 4.38
CA GLU A 291 -25.81 1.70 4.31
C GLU A 291 -25.49 0.38 3.63
N TYR A 292 -24.46 0.39 2.81
CA TYR A 292 -24.02 -0.72 1.99
C TYR A 292 -22.52 -0.92 2.10
N ALA A 293 -22.10 -2.18 2.06
CA ALA A 293 -20.69 -2.57 1.95
C ALA A 293 -20.52 -3.64 0.87
N PHE A 294 -19.37 -3.64 0.19
CA PHE A 294 -19.04 -4.74 -0.72
C PHE A 294 -18.77 -6.02 0.06
N SER A 295 -19.34 -7.15 -0.41
CA SER A 295 -19.23 -8.45 0.26
C SER A 295 -17.86 -9.09 0.09
N SER A 296 -17.30 -9.64 1.16
CA SER A 296 -16.07 -10.44 1.12
C SER A 296 -16.28 -11.86 0.55
N HIS A 297 -17.52 -12.31 0.37
CA HIS A 297 -17.84 -13.70 -0.01
C HIS A 297 -17.83 -14.00 -1.51
N VAL A 298 -17.59 -13.04 -2.39
CA VAL A 298 -17.62 -13.26 -3.85
C VAL A 298 -16.43 -14.07 -4.37
N CYS A 299 -15.41 -14.34 -3.57
CA CYS A 299 -14.20 -15.02 -4.00
C CYS A 299 -14.24 -16.56 -4.03
N VAL A 300 -15.35 -17.24 -3.71
CA VAL A 300 -15.33 -18.71 -3.52
C VAL A 300 -16.02 -19.51 -4.63
N ARG A 301 -16.67 -18.88 -5.63
CA ARG A 301 -17.56 -19.66 -6.54
C ARG A 301 -17.25 -19.65 -8.04
N GLU A 302 -16.10 -19.18 -8.51
CA GLU A 302 -15.75 -19.40 -9.92
C GLU A 302 -14.30 -19.90 -10.06
N GLY A 303 -14.12 -21.22 -10.10
CA GLY A 303 -12.83 -21.81 -10.39
C GLY A 303 -12.64 -23.28 -10.04
N ARG A 304 -13.56 -24.16 -10.42
CA ARG A 304 -13.21 -25.54 -10.73
C ARG A 304 -13.92 -25.95 -12.01
N PRO A 305 -13.20 -26.28 -13.11
CA PRO A 305 -13.77 -27.06 -14.18
C PRO A 305 -14.05 -28.46 -13.60
N LYS A 306 -15.24 -28.94 -13.79
CA LYS A 306 -15.54 -30.37 -13.64
C LYS A 306 -14.87 -31.08 -14.81
N GLU A 307 -14.16 -32.13 -14.50
CA GLU A 307 -13.73 -33.16 -15.45
C GLU A 307 -14.87 -33.63 -16.34
#